data_e8aacc699d1e53006cec7185b212fe42
#
_entry.id   e8aacc699d1e53006cec7185b212fe42
#
_cell.length_a   1.000
_cell.length_b   1.000
_cell.length_c   1.000
_cell.angle_alpha   90.00
_cell.angle_beta   90.00
_cell.angle_gamma   90.00
#
_symmetry.space_group_name_H-M   'P 1'
#
loop_
_entity.id
_entity.type
_entity.pdbx_description
1 polymer ?
#
loop_
_entity_poly.entity_id
_entity_poly.type
_entity_poly.pdbx_seq_one_letter_code
_entity_poly.pdbx_strand_id
1 'polypeptide(L)'
;MHEKVIEYYNQTEIDYRLLWRLRRNLAIHYGYYDANHRHHDSAVVNFNRVLASLASISESDVVLDAGCGIGGSSIWLAKNRGCKVVGISVVPQQIEKARVLAKRHGVEHLVSFELRDYQKTGFPDESFTVVWGLESICYAHDKKDFLAEAWRLLAHEGRVIVADGFAKKKPANEMESYIQGIWLAGWAVPNLASEESFSRDLRDLGFTDSAFTDVTEHVLPSSLRMYRASFIAYPFARAMQWLGIRTKTQTGNVVSGYYQYRALRRGLWVYGIFYAKKP
;
A
#
# COMPACT_ATOMS: atom_id res chain seq x y z
N MET A 1 -4.43 -17.44 -3.96
CA MET A 1 -3.54 -16.25 -3.97
C MET A 1 -3.58 -15.52 -2.63
N HIS A 2 -4.77 -15.22 -2.11
CA HIS A 2 -4.95 -14.49 -0.83
C HIS A 2 -4.31 -15.20 0.37
N GLU A 3 -4.28 -16.53 0.39
CA GLU A 3 -3.68 -17.32 1.48
C GLU A 3 -2.23 -16.90 1.78
N LYS A 4 -1.40 -16.67 0.74
CA LYS A 4 -0.02 -16.22 0.94
C LYS A 4 0.07 -14.82 1.55
N VAL A 5 -0.81 -13.90 1.13
CA VAL A 5 -0.87 -12.55 1.67
C VAL A 5 -1.39 -12.56 3.11
N ILE A 6 -2.43 -13.34 3.38
CA ILE A 6 -2.99 -13.53 4.72
C ILE A 6 -1.93 -14.11 5.66
N GLU A 7 -1.28 -15.19 5.24
CA GLU A 7 -0.22 -15.83 6.02
C GLU A 7 0.95 -14.86 6.29
N TYR A 8 1.38 -14.12 5.26
CA TYR A 8 2.44 -13.13 5.38
C TYR A 8 2.12 -12.08 6.44
N TYR A 9 0.95 -11.41 6.37
CA TYR A 9 0.58 -10.39 7.35
C TYR A 9 0.35 -10.95 8.74
N ASN A 10 -0.21 -12.16 8.87
CA ASN A 10 -0.38 -12.82 10.16
C ASN A 10 0.95 -13.10 10.85
N GLN A 11 1.96 -13.54 10.09
CA GLN A 11 3.28 -13.84 10.65
C GLN A 11 4.12 -12.58 10.91
N THR A 12 4.02 -11.54 10.07
CA THR A 12 4.90 -10.37 10.13
C THR A 12 4.35 -9.19 10.91
N GLU A 13 3.16 -9.31 11.50
CA GLU A 13 2.52 -8.23 12.26
C GLU A 13 3.43 -7.63 13.33
N ILE A 14 4.19 -8.46 14.05
CA ILE A 14 5.09 -8.00 15.11
C ILE A 14 6.20 -7.08 14.56
N ASP A 15 6.70 -7.39 13.36
CA ASP A 15 7.74 -6.58 12.70
C ASP A 15 7.18 -5.21 12.33
N TYR A 16 5.97 -5.17 11.78
CA TYR A 16 5.27 -3.93 11.45
C TYR A 16 4.98 -3.09 12.69
N ARG A 17 4.51 -3.71 13.75
CA ARG A 17 4.22 -3.02 15.00
C ARG A 17 5.46 -2.32 15.59
N LEU A 18 6.62 -2.95 15.50
CA LEU A 18 7.88 -2.42 16.02
C LEU A 18 8.50 -1.39 15.08
N LEU A 19 8.66 -1.72 13.80
CA LEU A 19 9.37 -0.89 12.83
C LEU A 19 8.55 0.34 12.41
N TRP A 20 7.25 0.19 12.18
CA TRP A 20 6.39 1.28 11.71
C TRP A 20 5.73 2.10 12.82
N ARG A 21 5.98 1.76 14.10
CA ARG A 21 5.39 2.45 15.26
C ARG A 21 3.87 2.56 15.14
N LEU A 22 3.19 1.48 14.76
CA LEU A 22 1.75 1.45 14.47
C LEU A 22 0.85 2.08 15.53
N ARG A 23 1.30 2.12 16.79
CA ARG A 23 0.56 2.77 17.88
C ARG A 23 0.45 4.30 17.74
N ARG A 24 1.31 4.92 16.92
CA ARG A 24 1.37 6.39 16.75
C ARG A 24 0.69 6.86 15.47
N ASN A 25 0.91 6.17 14.37
CA ASN A 25 0.50 6.64 13.04
C ASN A 25 -0.46 5.71 12.29
N LEU A 26 -0.75 4.49 12.83
CA LEU A 26 -1.68 3.49 12.27
C LEU A 26 -1.36 3.04 10.83
N ALA A 27 -0.15 3.29 10.32
CA ALA A 27 0.18 3.12 8.92
C ALA A 27 1.26 2.06 8.71
N ILE A 28 1.13 1.30 7.62
CA ILE A 28 2.05 0.25 7.17
C ILE A 28 2.53 0.60 5.75
N HIS A 29 2.81 1.87 5.49
CA HIS A 29 3.27 2.35 4.19
C HIS A 29 4.45 3.32 4.33
N TYR A 30 5.15 3.59 3.24
CA TYR A 30 6.22 4.59 3.18
C TYR A 30 5.70 5.97 3.57
N GLY A 31 6.57 6.83 4.08
CA GLY A 31 6.27 8.22 4.32
C GLY A 31 6.57 9.08 3.09
N TYR A 32 5.79 10.14 2.89
CA TYR A 32 6.09 11.20 1.94
C TYR A 32 6.85 12.31 2.67
N TYR A 33 8.17 12.34 2.48
CA TYR A 33 9.07 13.32 3.09
C TYR A 33 9.15 14.59 2.24
N ASP A 34 9.07 15.72 2.88
CA ASP A 34 9.26 17.05 2.30
C ASP A 34 9.96 17.99 3.28
N ALA A 35 10.08 19.29 2.95
CA ALA A 35 10.73 20.28 3.79
C ALA A 35 10.12 20.38 5.20
N ASN A 36 8.81 20.12 5.34
CA ASN A 36 8.06 20.24 6.58
C ASN A 36 7.86 18.90 7.31
N HIS A 37 8.05 17.76 6.63
CA HIS A 37 7.78 16.41 7.15
C HIS A 37 9.05 15.53 7.04
N ARG A 38 10.07 15.87 7.84
CA ARG A 38 11.39 15.21 7.83
C ARG A 38 11.47 13.97 8.74
N HIS A 39 10.52 13.80 9.64
CA HIS A 39 10.46 12.65 10.56
C HIS A 39 9.49 11.60 10.06
N HIS A 40 9.80 10.31 10.33
CA HIS A 40 9.02 9.18 9.84
C HIS A 40 7.52 9.30 10.18
N ASP A 41 7.19 9.57 11.44
CA ASP A 41 5.78 9.62 11.88
C ASP A 41 5.00 10.73 11.15
N SER A 42 5.62 11.91 10.94
CA SER A 42 4.97 13.01 10.21
C SER A 42 4.91 12.75 8.70
N ALA A 43 5.95 12.13 8.12
CA ALA A 43 6.00 11.82 6.69
C ALA A 43 4.96 10.76 6.29
N VAL A 44 4.72 9.77 7.15
CA VAL A 44 3.69 8.75 6.93
C VAL A 44 2.29 9.39 6.94
N VAL A 45 1.98 10.23 7.91
CA VAL A 45 0.71 10.97 7.93
C VAL A 45 0.60 11.94 6.75
N ASN A 46 1.70 12.59 6.36
CA ASN A 46 1.75 13.49 5.22
C ASN A 46 1.40 12.80 3.90
N PHE A 47 1.72 11.52 3.74
CA PHE A 47 1.38 10.81 2.52
C PHE A 47 -0.15 10.74 2.30
N ASN A 48 -0.92 10.45 3.34
CA ASN A 48 -2.38 10.52 3.24
C ASN A 48 -2.86 11.92 2.82
N ARG A 49 -2.24 12.99 3.35
CA ARG A 49 -2.58 14.37 2.99
C ARG A 49 -2.29 14.65 1.51
N VAL A 50 -1.13 14.24 1.02
CA VAL A 50 -0.71 14.42 -0.38
C VAL A 50 -1.69 13.73 -1.33
N LEU A 51 -1.99 12.45 -1.10
CA LEU A 51 -2.91 11.68 -1.93
C LEU A 51 -4.34 12.25 -1.88
N ALA A 52 -4.84 12.58 -0.68
CA ALA A 52 -6.17 13.15 -0.53
C ALA A 52 -6.31 14.52 -1.22
N SER A 53 -5.22 15.30 -1.27
CA SER A 53 -5.20 16.57 -1.99
C SER A 53 -5.14 16.38 -3.51
N LEU A 54 -4.33 15.43 -4.00
CA LEU A 54 -4.28 15.09 -5.43
C LEU A 54 -5.63 14.57 -5.95
N ALA A 55 -6.31 13.74 -5.17
CA ALA A 55 -7.64 13.24 -5.50
C ALA A 55 -8.77 14.23 -5.13
N SER A 56 -8.45 15.44 -4.62
CA SER A 56 -9.43 16.46 -4.21
C SER A 56 -10.53 15.91 -3.29
N ILE A 57 -10.16 15.03 -2.33
CA ILE A 57 -11.13 14.38 -1.44
C ILE A 57 -11.73 15.39 -0.47
N SER A 58 -13.07 15.40 -0.40
CA SER A 58 -13.90 16.27 0.43
C SER A 58 -14.91 15.48 1.27
N GLU A 59 -15.69 16.15 2.08
CA GLU A 59 -16.75 15.55 2.92
C GLU A 59 -17.90 14.90 2.13
N SER A 60 -18.11 15.34 0.88
CA SER A 60 -19.13 14.76 0.00
C SER A 60 -18.74 13.42 -0.61
N ASP A 61 -17.49 13.01 -0.46
CA ASP A 61 -16.98 11.77 -1.08
C ASP A 61 -17.36 10.51 -0.30
N VAL A 62 -17.54 9.44 -1.06
CA VAL A 62 -17.62 8.07 -0.56
C VAL A 62 -16.39 7.32 -1.10
N VAL A 63 -15.45 7.02 -0.21
CA VAL A 63 -14.14 6.45 -0.56
C VAL A 63 -14.13 4.95 -0.32
N LEU A 64 -13.70 4.17 -1.30
CA LEU A 64 -13.28 2.78 -1.12
C LEU A 64 -11.76 2.75 -0.84
N ASP A 65 -11.35 2.36 0.36
CA ASP A 65 -9.94 2.10 0.72
C ASP A 65 -9.61 0.63 0.41
N ALA A 66 -9.07 0.40 -0.79
CA ALA A 66 -8.80 -0.91 -1.36
C ALA A 66 -7.50 -1.51 -0.78
N GLY A 67 -7.62 -2.32 0.26
CA GLY A 67 -6.51 -2.86 1.03
C GLY A 67 -6.16 -2.00 2.24
N CYS A 68 -7.16 -1.66 3.02
CA CYS A 68 -7.10 -0.70 4.13
C CYS A 68 -6.14 -1.08 5.29
N GLY A 69 -5.61 -2.30 5.31
CA GLY A 69 -4.82 -2.79 6.43
C GLY A 69 -5.60 -2.66 7.75
N ILE A 70 -4.99 -2.06 8.76
CA ILE A 70 -5.64 -1.79 10.06
C ILE A 70 -6.44 -0.49 10.09
N GLY A 71 -6.75 0.09 8.91
CA GLY A 71 -7.64 1.24 8.77
C GLY A 71 -6.98 2.61 8.96
N GLY A 72 -5.66 2.71 8.89
CA GLY A 72 -4.95 3.96 9.15
C GLY A 72 -5.35 5.10 8.21
N SER A 73 -5.33 4.85 6.90
CA SER A 73 -5.76 5.82 5.88
C SER A 73 -7.25 6.11 5.97
N SER A 74 -8.09 5.08 6.12
CA SER A 74 -9.55 5.25 6.29
C SER A 74 -9.90 6.17 7.46
N ILE A 75 -9.30 5.94 8.63
CA ILE A 75 -9.51 6.75 9.84
C ILE A 75 -8.98 8.18 9.62
N TRP A 76 -7.82 8.33 8.96
CA TRP A 76 -7.27 9.64 8.66
C TRP A 76 -8.17 10.44 7.72
N LEU A 77 -8.68 9.82 6.65
CA LEU A 77 -9.60 10.43 5.69
C LEU A 77 -10.88 10.91 6.38
N ALA A 78 -11.53 10.04 7.15
CA ALA A 78 -12.73 10.40 7.90
C ALA A 78 -12.49 11.58 8.85
N LYS A 79 -11.38 11.58 9.60
CA LYS A 79 -11.04 12.67 10.55
C LYS A 79 -10.69 13.99 9.90
N ASN A 80 -9.99 13.97 8.78
CA ASN A 80 -9.37 15.17 8.19
C ASN A 80 -10.09 15.68 6.95
N ARG A 81 -10.96 14.85 6.33
CA ARG A 81 -11.77 15.23 5.17
C ARG A 81 -13.28 15.16 5.45
N GLY A 82 -13.69 14.49 6.53
CA GLY A 82 -15.12 14.33 6.85
C GLY A 82 -15.86 13.36 5.95
N CYS A 83 -15.16 12.69 5.01
CA CYS A 83 -15.76 11.80 4.03
C CYS A 83 -16.17 10.45 4.62
N LYS A 84 -17.10 9.76 3.96
CA LYS A 84 -17.42 8.36 4.27
C LYS A 84 -16.37 7.45 3.66
N VAL A 85 -15.94 6.42 4.41
CA VAL A 85 -14.93 5.47 3.93
C VAL A 85 -15.37 4.04 4.18
N VAL A 86 -15.29 3.21 3.16
CA VAL A 86 -15.40 1.75 3.27
C VAL A 86 -14.01 1.17 3.07
N GLY A 87 -13.40 0.66 4.13
CA GLY A 87 -12.11 -0.02 4.07
C GLY A 87 -12.30 -1.51 3.86
N ILE A 88 -11.58 -2.09 2.91
CA ILE A 88 -11.61 -3.52 2.66
C ILE A 88 -10.23 -4.15 2.76
N SER A 89 -10.18 -5.38 3.26
CA SER A 89 -8.97 -6.22 3.29
C SER A 89 -9.37 -7.69 3.20
N VAL A 90 -8.47 -8.52 2.70
CA VAL A 90 -8.60 -9.99 2.71
C VAL A 90 -8.10 -10.62 4.02
N VAL A 91 -7.54 -9.84 4.94
CA VAL A 91 -6.95 -10.29 6.20
C VAL A 91 -7.91 -10.05 7.37
N PRO A 92 -8.58 -11.09 7.93
CA PRO A 92 -9.62 -10.92 8.95
C PRO A 92 -9.16 -10.13 10.18
N GLN A 93 -7.96 -10.41 10.69
CA GLN A 93 -7.43 -9.75 11.88
C GLN A 93 -7.17 -8.25 11.67
N GLN A 94 -6.88 -7.82 10.43
CA GLN A 94 -6.74 -6.40 10.10
C GLN A 94 -8.10 -5.69 10.21
N ILE A 95 -9.16 -6.30 9.68
CA ILE A 95 -10.52 -5.76 9.74
C ILE A 95 -11.00 -5.60 11.18
N GLU A 96 -10.79 -6.62 12.02
CA GLU A 96 -11.15 -6.53 13.44
C GLU A 96 -10.42 -5.38 14.14
N LYS A 97 -9.10 -5.25 13.92
CA LYS A 97 -8.31 -4.16 14.48
C LYS A 97 -8.75 -2.80 13.95
N ALA A 98 -9.06 -2.69 12.66
CA ALA A 98 -9.53 -1.45 12.05
C ALA A 98 -10.82 -0.96 12.70
N ARG A 99 -11.79 -1.85 12.95
CA ARG A 99 -13.04 -1.53 13.67
C ARG A 99 -12.78 -1.01 15.08
N VAL A 100 -11.90 -1.67 15.83
CA VAL A 100 -11.53 -1.23 17.20
C VAL A 100 -10.85 0.13 17.17
N LEU A 101 -9.97 0.37 16.18
CA LEU A 101 -9.27 1.63 16.03
C LEU A 101 -10.21 2.77 15.61
N ALA A 102 -11.15 2.53 14.68
CA ALA A 102 -12.15 3.52 14.30
C ALA A 102 -12.98 4.01 15.50
N LYS A 103 -13.47 3.07 16.33
CA LYS A 103 -14.18 3.39 17.55
C LYS A 103 -13.31 4.21 18.54
N ARG A 104 -12.05 3.80 18.72
CA ARG A 104 -11.10 4.52 19.58
C ARG A 104 -10.85 5.96 19.11
N HIS A 105 -10.88 6.17 17.79
CA HIS A 105 -10.67 7.49 17.18
C HIS A 105 -11.96 8.29 16.98
N GLY A 106 -13.14 7.75 17.35
CA GLY A 106 -14.44 8.43 17.28
C GLY A 106 -14.96 8.67 15.88
N VAL A 107 -14.59 7.81 14.91
CA VAL A 107 -14.98 7.94 13.50
C VAL A 107 -15.79 6.75 12.99
N GLU A 108 -16.25 5.87 13.87
CA GLU A 108 -17.04 4.69 13.51
C GLU A 108 -18.36 5.01 12.78
N HIS A 109 -18.82 6.22 12.87
CA HIS A 109 -20.01 6.71 12.15
C HIS A 109 -19.70 7.11 10.69
N LEU A 110 -18.45 7.32 10.32
CA LEU A 110 -17.99 7.66 8.98
C LEU A 110 -17.28 6.52 8.28
N VAL A 111 -16.78 5.52 9.03
CA VAL A 111 -16.01 4.42 8.45
C VAL A 111 -16.64 3.06 8.72
N SER A 112 -16.60 2.19 7.72
CA SER A 112 -16.91 0.76 7.86
C SER A 112 -15.77 -0.08 7.34
N PHE A 113 -15.63 -1.32 7.85
CA PHE A 113 -14.57 -2.24 7.43
C PHE A 113 -15.14 -3.61 7.12
N GLU A 114 -14.81 -4.13 5.92
CA GLU A 114 -15.34 -5.38 5.42
C GLU A 114 -14.23 -6.32 4.93
N LEU A 115 -14.45 -7.62 5.15
CA LEU A 115 -13.57 -8.67 4.63
C LEU A 115 -13.94 -8.93 3.16
N ARG A 116 -13.20 -8.32 2.23
CA ARG A 116 -13.46 -8.41 0.79
C ARG A 116 -12.16 -8.36 0.00
N ASP A 117 -12.22 -8.92 -1.20
CA ASP A 117 -11.18 -8.80 -2.23
C ASP A 117 -11.47 -7.59 -3.13
N TYR A 118 -10.51 -6.68 -3.28
CA TYR A 118 -10.66 -5.50 -4.11
C TYR A 118 -10.69 -5.81 -5.62
N GLN A 119 -10.35 -7.03 -6.05
CA GLN A 119 -10.48 -7.46 -7.44
C GLN A 119 -11.91 -7.93 -7.77
N LYS A 120 -12.71 -8.24 -6.75
CA LYS A 120 -14.12 -8.66 -6.87
C LYS A 120 -14.86 -8.36 -5.58
N THR A 121 -15.24 -7.11 -5.40
CA THR A 121 -15.78 -6.63 -4.11
C THR A 121 -17.21 -7.07 -3.84
N GLY A 122 -18.02 -7.24 -4.88
CA GLY A 122 -19.46 -7.51 -4.77
C GLY A 122 -20.29 -6.31 -4.32
N PHE A 123 -19.73 -5.09 -4.29
CA PHE A 123 -20.52 -3.87 -4.13
C PHE A 123 -21.29 -3.55 -5.41
N PRO A 124 -22.40 -2.78 -5.33
CA PRO A 124 -23.10 -2.29 -6.51
C PRO A 124 -22.20 -1.43 -7.41
N ASP A 125 -22.55 -1.35 -8.69
CA ASP A 125 -21.93 -0.44 -9.62
C ASP A 125 -22.09 1.01 -9.14
N GLU A 126 -21.13 1.87 -9.42
CA GLU A 126 -21.19 3.31 -9.18
C GLU A 126 -21.44 3.71 -7.72
N SER A 127 -21.02 2.87 -6.75
CA SER A 127 -21.24 3.08 -5.32
C SER A 127 -20.19 3.95 -4.63
N PHE A 128 -19.12 4.32 -5.33
CA PHE A 128 -18.03 5.13 -4.77
C PHE A 128 -17.68 6.32 -5.67
N THR A 129 -17.26 7.42 -5.06
CA THR A 129 -16.73 8.59 -5.78
C THR A 129 -15.20 8.54 -5.87
N VAL A 130 -14.54 7.81 -4.97
CA VAL A 130 -13.08 7.62 -4.98
C VAL A 130 -12.75 6.16 -4.68
N VAL A 131 -11.84 5.58 -5.49
CA VAL A 131 -11.13 4.33 -5.17
C VAL A 131 -9.70 4.68 -4.81
N TRP A 132 -9.30 4.31 -3.60
CA TRP A 132 -7.99 4.60 -3.01
C TRP A 132 -7.21 3.31 -2.82
N GLY A 133 -5.97 3.26 -3.35
CA GLY A 133 -5.04 2.16 -3.15
C GLY A 133 -3.68 2.69 -2.68
N LEU A 134 -3.31 2.42 -1.42
CA LEU A 134 -2.01 2.82 -0.86
C LEU A 134 -1.24 1.59 -0.40
N GLU A 135 -0.20 1.22 -1.17
CA GLU A 135 0.66 0.04 -0.94
C GLU A 135 -0.13 -1.26 -0.75
N SER A 136 -1.15 -1.42 -1.56
CA SER A 136 -2.03 -2.59 -1.51
C SER A 136 -2.20 -3.25 -2.88
N ILE A 137 -2.10 -2.46 -3.96
CA ILE A 137 -2.37 -2.94 -5.31
C ILE A 137 -1.21 -3.80 -5.84
N CYS A 138 -0.01 -3.67 -5.28
CA CYS A 138 1.12 -4.55 -5.58
C CYS A 138 0.80 -6.03 -5.37
N TYR A 139 -0.14 -6.38 -4.50
CA TYR A 139 -0.55 -7.76 -4.23
C TYR A 139 -1.49 -8.36 -5.27
N ALA A 140 -2.15 -7.57 -6.11
CA ALA A 140 -2.90 -8.10 -7.25
C ALA A 140 -1.95 -8.82 -8.21
N HIS A 141 -2.30 -10.02 -8.66
CA HIS A 141 -1.52 -10.73 -9.67
C HIS A 141 -1.62 -10.02 -11.02
N ASP A 142 -2.85 -9.70 -11.41
CA ASP A 142 -3.13 -8.81 -12.53
C ASP A 142 -3.71 -7.50 -11.98
N LYS A 143 -3.02 -6.38 -12.22
CA LYS A 143 -3.45 -5.05 -11.79
C LYS A 143 -4.65 -4.56 -12.59
N LYS A 144 -4.86 -5.11 -13.79
CA LYS A 144 -6.02 -4.81 -14.64
C LYS A 144 -7.33 -5.25 -13.99
N ASP A 145 -7.33 -6.38 -13.27
CA ASP A 145 -8.52 -6.84 -12.54
C ASP A 145 -8.97 -5.84 -11.48
N PHE A 146 -8.00 -5.29 -10.73
CA PHE A 146 -8.29 -4.20 -9.77
C PHE A 146 -8.82 -2.96 -10.48
N LEU A 147 -8.20 -2.54 -11.58
CA LEU A 147 -8.63 -1.34 -12.33
C LEU A 147 -10.02 -1.53 -12.94
N ALA A 148 -10.35 -2.71 -13.43
CA ALA A 148 -11.68 -3.03 -13.96
C ALA A 148 -12.76 -2.98 -12.87
N GLU A 149 -12.46 -3.52 -11.69
CA GLU A 149 -13.37 -3.41 -10.55
C GLU A 149 -13.49 -1.96 -10.06
N ALA A 150 -12.38 -1.21 -9.99
CA ALA A 150 -12.41 0.22 -9.67
C ALA A 150 -13.27 1.01 -10.66
N TRP A 151 -13.15 0.73 -11.96
CA TRP A 151 -13.99 1.34 -12.99
C TRP A 151 -15.48 1.09 -12.77
N ARG A 152 -15.85 -0.18 -12.51
CA ARG A 152 -17.24 -0.57 -12.25
C ARG A 152 -17.82 0.14 -11.03
N LEU A 153 -17.00 0.26 -9.96
CA LEU A 153 -17.43 0.81 -8.67
C LEU A 153 -17.51 2.34 -8.66
N LEU A 154 -16.74 3.01 -9.51
CA LEU A 154 -16.73 4.47 -9.54
C LEU A 154 -18.00 5.01 -10.20
N ALA A 155 -18.60 6.00 -9.56
CA ALA A 155 -19.64 6.83 -10.15
C ALA A 155 -19.07 7.69 -11.31
N HIS A 156 -19.94 8.31 -12.11
CA HIS A 156 -19.56 9.32 -13.09
C HIS A 156 -18.72 10.43 -12.41
N GLU A 157 -17.67 10.91 -13.05
CA GLU A 157 -16.68 11.85 -12.48
C GLU A 157 -15.88 11.28 -11.28
N GLY A 158 -16.04 10.00 -10.98
CA GLY A 158 -15.30 9.32 -9.92
C GLY A 158 -13.80 9.21 -10.22
N ARG A 159 -12.97 9.09 -9.18
CA ARG A 159 -11.51 9.13 -9.28
C ARG A 159 -10.88 7.87 -8.69
N VAL A 160 -9.87 7.35 -9.36
CA VAL A 160 -8.97 6.34 -8.79
C VAL A 160 -7.63 6.99 -8.47
N ILE A 161 -7.10 6.72 -7.28
CA ILE A 161 -5.75 7.13 -6.87
C ILE A 161 -5.02 5.94 -6.27
N VAL A 162 -3.84 5.65 -6.81
CA VAL A 162 -2.98 4.53 -6.38
C VAL A 162 -1.58 5.04 -6.11
N ALA A 163 -1.04 4.73 -4.93
CA ALA A 163 0.36 4.98 -4.61
C ALA A 163 1.03 3.64 -4.25
N ASP A 164 2.01 3.22 -5.06
CA ASP A 164 2.63 1.91 -4.92
C ASP A 164 4.03 1.86 -5.59
N GLY A 165 4.70 0.72 -5.48
CA GLY A 165 5.92 0.42 -6.22
C GLY A 165 5.64 -0.04 -7.65
N PHE A 166 6.32 0.56 -8.64
CA PHE A 166 6.21 0.22 -10.05
C PHE A 166 7.56 -0.22 -10.63
N ALA A 167 7.55 -1.19 -11.53
CA ALA A 167 8.76 -1.59 -12.25
C ALA A 167 9.24 -0.46 -13.16
N LYS A 168 10.50 -0.05 -13.02
CA LYS A 168 11.13 0.95 -13.90
C LYS A 168 11.82 0.34 -15.10
N LYS A 169 12.47 -0.82 -14.88
CA LYS A 169 13.11 -1.61 -15.94
C LYS A 169 13.07 -3.09 -15.60
N LYS A 170 13.26 -3.92 -16.60
CA LYS A 170 13.51 -5.35 -16.40
C LYS A 170 14.93 -5.54 -15.84
N PRO A 171 15.17 -6.53 -14.96
CA PRO A 171 16.52 -6.91 -14.53
C PRO A 171 17.41 -7.22 -15.75
N ALA A 172 18.61 -6.61 -15.80
CA ALA A 172 19.53 -6.73 -16.92
C ALA A 172 20.49 -7.94 -16.79
N ASN A 173 20.57 -8.54 -15.60
CA ASN A 173 21.46 -9.67 -15.30
C ASN A 173 20.95 -10.47 -14.11
N GLU A 174 21.59 -11.62 -13.86
CA GLU A 174 21.23 -12.54 -12.77
C GLU A 174 21.25 -11.89 -11.39
N MET A 175 22.20 -10.99 -11.13
CA MET A 175 22.30 -10.29 -9.85
C MET A 175 21.08 -9.36 -9.63
N GLU A 176 20.66 -8.63 -10.64
CA GLU A 176 19.45 -7.78 -10.54
C GLU A 176 18.20 -8.63 -10.39
N SER A 177 18.08 -9.74 -11.13
CA SER A 177 16.99 -10.71 -11.01
C SER A 177 16.93 -11.32 -9.60
N TYR A 178 18.06 -11.70 -9.04
CA TYR A 178 18.18 -12.22 -7.67
C TYR A 178 17.74 -11.17 -6.63
N ILE A 179 18.22 -9.93 -6.75
CA ILE A 179 17.87 -8.82 -5.82
C ILE A 179 16.36 -8.58 -5.83
N GLN A 180 15.76 -8.46 -7.02
CA GLN A 180 14.34 -8.22 -7.17
C GLN A 180 13.51 -9.42 -6.68
N GLY A 181 13.92 -10.63 -7.03
CA GLY A 181 13.22 -11.87 -6.66
C GLY A 181 13.14 -12.06 -5.15
N ILE A 182 14.26 -11.88 -4.43
CA ILE A 182 14.26 -11.97 -2.96
C ILE A 182 13.39 -10.91 -2.31
N TRP A 183 13.47 -9.68 -2.78
CA TRP A 183 12.65 -8.61 -2.25
C TRP A 183 11.16 -8.91 -2.40
N LEU A 184 10.71 -9.17 -3.63
CA LEU A 184 9.30 -9.42 -3.90
C LEU A 184 8.78 -10.66 -3.17
N ALA A 185 9.54 -11.75 -3.20
CA ALA A 185 9.14 -12.99 -2.53
C ALA A 185 8.98 -12.83 -1.01
N GLY A 186 9.89 -12.11 -0.35
CA GLY A 186 9.85 -11.94 1.10
C GLY A 186 8.77 -10.97 1.58
N TRP A 187 8.19 -10.15 0.68
CA TRP A 187 7.01 -9.32 0.96
C TRP A 187 5.73 -9.89 0.33
N ALA A 188 5.75 -11.12 -0.17
CA ALA A 188 4.63 -11.78 -0.83
C ALA A 188 4.05 -11.00 -2.03
N VAL A 189 4.85 -10.13 -2.66
CA VAL A 189 4.47 -9.37 -3.85
C VAL A 189 4.68 -10.24 -5.09
N PRO A 190 3.64 -10.56 -5.87
CA PRO A 190 3.76 -11.47 -7.01
C PRO A 190 4.56 -10.85 -8.17
N ASN A 191 4.33 -9.59 -8.46
CA ASN A 191 4.98 -8.82 -9.52
C ASN A 191 4.75 -7.31 -9.33
N LEU A 192 5.49 -6.50 -10.07
CA LEU A 192 5.25 -5.06 -10.20
C LEU A 192 4.75 -4.77 -11.62
N ALA A 193 3.70 -3.97 -11.75
CA ALA A 193 3.35 -3.35 -13.02
C ALA A 193 4.39 -2.29 -13.39
N SER A 194 4.64 -2.07 -14.69
CA SER A 194 5.36 -0.87 -15.13
C SER A 194 4.39 0.31 -15.25
N GLU A 195 4.92 1.54 -15.22
CA GLU A 195 4.14 2.75 -15.53
C GLU A 195 3.40 2.60 -16.87
N GLU A 196 4.10 2.12 -17.89
CA GLU A 196 3.54 1.95 -19.23
C GLU A 196 2.36 0.96 -19.25
N SER A 197 2.52 -0.22 -18.59
CA SER A 197 1.45 -1.22 -18.55
C SER A 197 0.23 -0.72 -17.77
N PHE A 198 0.44 -0.09 -16.63
CA PHE A 198 -0.65 0.44 -15.81
C PHE A 198 -1.39 1.60 -16.51
N SER A 199 -0.66 2.51 -17.16
CA SER A 199 -1.23 3.59 -17.98
C SER A 199 -2.04 3.06 -19.17
N ARG A 200 -1.56 2.00 -19.83
CA ARG A 200 -2.30 1.34 -20.91
C ARG A 200 -3.60 0.74 -20.38
N ASP A 201 -3.54 -0.01 -19.27
CA ASP A 201 -4.72 -0.64 -18.68
C ASP A 201 -5.78 0.39 -18.26
N LEU A 202 -5.36 1.55 -17.71
CA LEU A 202 -6.27 2.68 -17.43
C LEU A 202 -6.97 3.18 -18.70
N ARG A 203 -6.21 3.43 -19.79
CA ARG A 203 -6.78 3.89 -21.05
C ARG A 203 -7.72 2.87 -21.69
N ASP A 204 -7.32 1.59 -21.69
CA ASP A 204 -8.12 0.49 -22.27
C ASP A 204 -9.47 0.33 -21.57
N LEU A 205 -9.54 0.64 -20.27
CA LEU A 205 -10.77 0.64 -19.48
C LEU A 205 -11.60 1.92 -19.65
N GLY A 206 -11.07 2.96 -20.30
CA GLY A 206 -11.79 4.20 -20.57
C GLY A 206 -11.54 5.31 -19.56
N PHE A 207 -10.61 5.15 -18.62
CA PHE A 207 -10.23 6.25 -17.72
C PHE A 207 -9.61 7.41 -18.50
N THR A 208 -9.94 8.63 -18.08
CA THR A 208 -9.44 9.90 -18.60
C THR A 208 -8.58 10.62 -17.56
N ASP A 209 -7.96 11.73 -17.94
CA ASP A 209 -7.13 12.56 -17.06
C ASP A 209 -6.08 11.75 -16.28
N SER A 210 -5.56 10.66 -16.90
CA SER A 210 -4.59 9.79 -16.24
C SER A 210 -3.23 10.46 -16.14
N ALA A 211 -2.67 10.49 -14.93
CA ALA A 211 -1.36 11.04 -14.64
C ALA A 211 -0.54 10.08 -13.77
N PHE A 212 0.74 9.97 -14.07
CA PHE A 212 1.74 9.30 -13.22
C PHE A 212 2.71 10.33 -12.65
N THR A 213 2.99 10.24 -11.35
CA THR A 213 3.97 11.08 -10.68
C THR A 213 4.99 10.19 -9.97
N ASP A 214 6.25 10.24 -10.39
CA ASP A 214 7.37 9.59 -9.68
C ASP A 214 7.67 10.36 -8.39
N VAL A 215 7.43 9.73 -7.24
CA VAL A 215 7.68 10.29 -5.91
C VAL A 215 8.78 9.53 -5.16
N THR A 216 9.64 8.82 -5.89
CA THR A 216 10.72 8.00 -5.35
C THR A 216 11.60 8.75 -4.36
N GLU A 217 11.99 9.98 -4.67
CA GLU A 217 12.84 10.79 -3.79
C GLU A 217 12.14 11.14 -2.47
N HIS A 218 10.81 11.31 -2.50
CA HIS A 218 10.01 11.58 -1.30
C HIS A 218 9.89 10.36 -0.39
N VAL A 219 9.94 9.14 -0.91
CA VAL A 219 9.87 7.90 -0.10
C VAL A 219 11.24 7.29 0.21
N LEU A 220 12.29 7.76 -0.45
CA LEU A 220 13.66 7.27 -0.28
C LEU A 220 14.12 7.22 1.19
N PRO A 221 13.81 8.20 2.07
CA PRO A 221 14.19 8.11 3.48
C PRO A 221 13.55 6.94 4.23
N SER A 222 12.29 6.57 3.89
CA SER A 222 11.65 5.36 4.44
C SER A 222 12.37 4.09 3.97
N SER A 223 12.68 4.01 2.67
CA SER A 223 13.41 2.88 2.07
C SER A 223 14.78 2.70 2.72
N LEU A 224 15.53 3.78 2.90
CA LEU A 224 16.84 3.78 3.56
C LEU A 224 16.72 3.40 5.06
N ARG A 225 15.67 3.86 5.74
CA ARG A 225 15.43 3.51 7.14
C ARG A 225 15.21 1.99 7.30
N MET A 226 14.40 1.38 6.43
CA MET A 226 14.18 -0.07 6.43
C MET A 226 15.48 -0.83 6.10
N TYR A 227 16.24 -0.38 5.12
CA TYR A 227 17.54 -0.95 4.76
C TYR A 227 18.48 -0.99 5.98
N ARG A 228 18.64 0.13 6.69
CA ARG A 228 19.49 0.22 7.88
C ARG A 228 18.99 -0.66 9.01
N ALA A 229 17.69 -0.64 9.27
CA ALA A 229 17.07 -1.49 10.30
C ALA A 229 17.25 -2.98 9.98
N SER A 230 17.07 -3.39 8.72
CA SER A 230 17.26 -4.76 8.28
C SER A 230 18.69 -5.23 8.40
N PHE A 231 19.67 -4.38 8.11
CA PHE A 231 21.09 -4.70 8.26
C PHE A 231 21.42 -5.05 9.72
N ILE A 232 20.89 -4.28 10.66
CA ILE A 232 21.10 -4.51 12.11
C ILE A 232 20.29 -5.73 12.59
N ALA A 233 19.02 -5.85 12.16
CA ALA A 233 18.11 -6.87 12.65
C ALA A 233 18.42 -8.29 12.10
N TYR A 234 19.05 -8.40 10.94
CA TYR A 234 19.22 -9.68 10.25
C TYR A 234 19.97 -10.74 11.05
N PRO A 235 21.13 -10.48 11.69
CA PRO A 235 21.83 -11.47 12.48
C PRO A 235 20.95 -12.04 13.61
N PHE A 236 20.21 -11.18 14.29
CA PHE A 236 19.28 -11.57 15.36
C PHE A 236 18.12 -12.39 14.81
N ALA A 237 17.52 -11.96 13.68
CA ALA A 237 16.44 -12.67 13.02
C ALA A 237 16.85 -14.08 12.61
N ARG A 238 18.08 -14.26 12.11
CA ARG A 238 18.65 -15.57 11.75
C ARG A 238 18.87 -16.44 12.97
N ALA A 239 19.45 -15.91 14.05
CA ALA A 239 19.65 -16.63 15.28
C ALA A 239 18.31 -17.09 15.89
N MET A 240 17.31 -16.22 15.96
CA MET A 240 15.96 -16.53 16.44
C MET A 240 15.26 -17.57 15.54
N GLN A 241 15.48 -17.52 14.24
CA GLN A 241 14.95 -18.53 13.31
C GLN A 241 15.60 -19.89 13.55
N TRP A 242 16.92 -19.94 13.77
CA TRP A 242 17.63 -21.18 14.10
C TRP A 242 17.14 -21.80 15.43
N LEU A 243 16.79 -20.96 16.40
CA LEU A 243 16.19 -21.38 17.68
C LEU A 243 14.70 -21.74 17.57
N GLY A 244 14.07 -21.67 16.39
CA GLY A 244 12.64 -21.95 16.19
C GLY A 244 11.69 -20.87 16.73
N ILE A 245 12.21 -19.72 17.19
CA ILE A 245 11.41 -18.60 17.75
C ILE A 245 10.81 -17.74 16.62
N ARG A 246 11.48 -17.71 15.46
CA ARG A 246 11.07 -16.91 14.30
C ARG A 246 10.85 -17.80 13.07
N THR A 247 9.83 -17.49 12.27
CA THR A 247 9.55 -18.22 11.01
C THR A 247 10.47 -17.78 9.87
N LYS A 248 10.50 -18.57 8.80
CA LYS A 248 11.19 -18.18 7.55
C LYS A 248 10.57 -16.92 6.92
N THR A 249 9.24 -16.80 6.96
CA THR A 249 8.49 -15.64 6.46
C THR A 249 8.89 -14.36 7.20
N GLN A 250 8.93 -14.40 8.53
CA GLN A 250 9.36 -13.27 9.34
C GLN A 250 10.82 -12.86 9.04
N THR A 251 11.72 -13.82 8.89
CA THR A 251 13.11 -13.51 8.52
C THR A 251 13.19 -12.99 7.09
N GLY A 252 12.40 -13.54 6.17
CA GLY A 252 12.26 -13.06 4.78
C GLY A 252 11.81 -11.60 4.71
N ASN A 253 10.86 -11.20 5.57
CA ASN A 253 10.43 -9.80 5.68
C ASN A 253 11.60 -8.85 6.01
N VAL A 254 12.46 -9.21 6.96
CA VAL A 254 13.67 -8.44 7.29
C VAL A 254 14.64 -8.39 6.12
N VAL A 255 14.86 -9.51 5.44
CA VAL A 255 15.74 -9.59 4.27
C VAL A 255 15.22 -8.72 3.12
N SER A 256 13.91 -8.70 2.90
CA SER A 256 13.29 -7.85 1.88
C SER A 256 13.49 -6.37 2.16
N GLY A 257 13.46 -5.92 3.41
CA GLY A 257 13.79 -4.55 3.79
C GLY A 257 15.21 -4.14 3.37
N TYR A 258 16.16 -5.07 3.31
CA TYR A 258 17.51 -4.84 2.76
C TYR A 258 17.50 -4.78 1.23
N TYR A 259 16.88 -5.77 0.57
CA TYR A 259 16.95 -5.91 -0.89
C TYR A 259 16.10 -4.87 -1.64
N GLN A 260 14.97 -4.39 -1.08
CA GLN A 260 14.15 -3.35 -1.71
C GLN A 260 14.94 -2.05 -1.96
N TYR A 261 15.77 -1.61 -1.01
CA TYR A 261 16.61 -0.43 -1.19
C TYR A 261 17.71 -0.66 -2.24
N ARG A 262 18.31 -1.86 -2.28
CA ARG A 262 19.30 -2.20 -3.30
C ARG A 262 18.68 -2.26 -4.70
N ALA A 263 17.44 -2.73 -4.82
CA ALA A 263 16.68 -2.71 -6.06
C ALA A 263 16.38 -1.27 -6.50
N LEU A 264 15.95 -0.41 -5.56
CA LEU A 264 15.68 1.00 -5.81
C LEU A 264 16.92 1.73 -6.32
N ARG A 265 18.06 1.55 -5.66
CA ARG A 265 19.34 2.17 -6.04
C ARG A 265 19.89 1.69 -7.37
N ARG A 266 19.40 0.57 -7.90
CA ARG A 266 19.70 0.04 -9.25
C ARG A 266 18.68 0.49 -10.29
N GLY A 267 17.67 1.27 -9.89
CA GLY A 267 16.59 1.71 -10.76
C GLY A 267 15.74 0.55 -11.29
N LEU A 268 15.57 -0.53 -10.52
CA LEU A 268 14.68 -1.63 -10.89
C LEU A 268 13.21 -1.27 -10.68
N TRP A 269 12.94 -0.38 -9.74
CA TRP A 269 11.61 0.12 -9.43
C TRP A 269 11.62 1.59 -9.05
N VAL A 270 10.47 2.19 -9.12
CA VAL A 270 10.16 3.55 -8.65
C VAL A 270 8.94 3.49 -7.75
N TYR A 271 8.78 4.50 -6.91
CA TYR A 271 7.54 4.70 -6.18
C TYR A 271 6.71 5.75 -6.90
N GLY A 272 5.52 5.38 -7.32
CA GLY A 272 4.67 6.23 -8.15
C GLY A 272 3.29 6.47 -7.57
N ILE A 273 2.70 7.60 -7.95
CA ILE A 273 1.29 7.91 -7.73
C ILE A 273 0.61 7.94 -9.10
N PHE A 274 -0.40 7.09 -9.27
CA PHE A 274 -1.35 7.16 -10.37
C PHE A 274 -2.63 7.84 -9.92
N TYR A 275 -3.13 8.74 -10.75
CA TYR A 275 -4.43 9.35 -10.65
C TYR A 275 -5.15 9.20 -11.99
N ALA A 276 -6.45 8.90 -12.00
CA ALA A 276 -7.26 8.92 -13.19
C ALA A 276 -8.74 9.14 -12.85
N LYS A 277 -9.54 9.56 -13.82
CA LYS A 277 -10.98 9.79 -13.69
C LYS A 277 -11.79 8.82 -14.55
N LYS A 278 -12.97 8.44 -14.05
CA LYS A 278 -14.05 7.89 -14.86
C LYS A 278 -14.87 9.07 -15.41
N PRO A 279 -14.98 9.21 -16.77
CA PRO A 279 -15.73 10.30 -17.37
C PRO A 279 -17.21 10.25 -17.06
#